data_38a9151941e9ed556d8145b0604480bd
#
_entry.id   38a9151941e9ed556d8145b0604480bd
#
_cell.length_a   1.000
_cell.length_b   1.000
_cell.length_c   1.000
_cell.angle_alpha   90.00
_cell.angle_beta   90.00
_cell.angle_gamma   90.00
#
_symmetry.space_group_name_H-M   'P 1'
#
loop_
_entity.id
_entity.type
_entity.pdbx_description
1 polymer ?
#
loop_
_entity_poly.entity_id
_entity_poly.type
_entity_poly.pdbx_seq_one_letter_code
_entity_poly.pdbx_strand_id
1 'polypeptide(L)'
;MSNRTYADAVPAAIYGRRGGGGNAPARVLAAAFFLLGALSLKAGVQTEASIFFWIGALMIVLGVLTPMSLKMANQWERAVVLRLGRLKSVAGPGLFLIVPFVDDVAAWLDQRIQTTEFNAEQALSKDTVPVDVDAVVFWQIHDPERAALEITDYRSAISRVAQTSLREMVGSSLLSSLLSDRKLGDELLREEIGRKTAEWGVTAISVEIRDIGVPAALQDAMSREAQAQREAAARIHLGQAELAVAEKFVEAAEIYARSPAALQLRAMNIIYETTKERGATILMPTAMVDSMNPGGVLGLVQAGRTPQ
;
A
#
# COMPACT_ATOMS: atom_id res chain seq x y z
N MET A 1 14.83 29.19 -7.08
CA MET A 1 13.94 29.70 -8.12
C MET A 1 13.72 28.60 -9.13
N SER A 2 12.66 27.86 -9.00
CA SER A 2 11.97 27.16 -10.10
C SER A 2 10.62 26.74 -9.57
N ASN A 3 9.63 27.62 -9.70
CA ASN A 3 8.22 27.32 -9.57
C ASN A 3 7.86 26.31 -10.66
N ARG A 4 7.74 25.06 -10.35
CA ARG A 4 6.96 24.12 -11.14
C ARG A 4 5.56 24.05 -10.52
N THR A 5 4.70 24.87 -11.09
CA THR A 5 3.25 24.80 -10.96
C THR A 5 2.80 23.41 -11.43
N TYR A 6 2.56 22.50 -10.51
CA TYR A 6 1.90 21.21 -10.77
C TYR A 6 0.38 21.34 -10.83
N ALA A 7 -0.10 22.50 -11.29
CA ALA A 7 -1.54 22.81 -11.34
C ALA A 7 -2.23 22.49 -12.68
N ASP A 8 -1.51 21.90 -13.65
CA ASP A 8 -2.12 21.64 -14.96
C ASP A 8 -1.70 20.27 -15.48
N ALA A 9 -2.43 19.25 -15.16
CA ALA A 9 -2.71 18.10 -16.01
C ALA A 9 -3.49 17.00 -15.26
N VAL A 10 -4.62 17.31 -14.64
CA VAL A 10 -5.68 16.31 -14.53
C VAL A 10 -6.38 16.34 -15.89
N PRO A 11 -6.20 15.34 -16.75
CA PRO A 11 -6.89 15.34 -18.02
C PRO A 11 -8.38 15.29 -17.71
N ALA A 12 -9.09 16.35 -18.09
CA ALA A 12 -10.56 16.43 -18.11
C ALA A 12 -11.23 15.32 -18.96
N ALA A 13 -10.47 14.33 -19.38
CA ALA A 13 -10.87 13.20 -20.23
C ALA A 13 -11.53 12.04 -19.48
N ILE A 14 -11.67 12.10 -18.14
CA ILE A 14 -12.35 11.02 -17.39
C ILE A 14 -13.81 11.39 -17.08
N TYR A 15 -14.16 12.66 -17.19
CA TYR A 15 -15.55 13.11 -17.12
C TYR A 15 -16.22 12.93 -18.47
N GLY A 16 -16.60 11.76 -18.84
CA GLY A 16 -17.44 11.68 -20.02
C GLY A 16 -17.31 10.51 -20.94
N ARG A 17 -16.61 9.48 -20.55
CA ARG A 17 -16.96 8.21 -21.18
C ARG A 17 -18.30 7.79 -20.58
N ARG A 18 -19.39 8.21 -21.24
CA ARG A 18 -20.65 7.50 -21.14
C ARG A 18 -20.29 6.03 -21.24
N GLY A 19 -20.29 5.34 -20.12
CA GLY A 19 -20.12 3.90 -20.03
C GLY A 19 -21.32 3.21 -20.68
N GLY A 20 -21.57 3.52 -21.92
CA GLY A 20 -22.41 2.72 -22.75
C GLY A 20 -21.50 1.68 -23.36
N GLY A 21 -21.31 0.53 -22.72
CA GLY A 21 -20.85 -0.64 -23.42
C GLY A 21 -21.67 -0.69 -24.71
N GLY A 22 -20.97 -0.70 -25.86
CA GLY A 22 -21.63 -0.44 -27.15
C GLY A 22 -22.90 -1.27 -27.23
N ASN A 23 -24.06 -0.63 -27.37
CA ASN A 23 -25.34 -1.30 -27.55
C ASN A 23 -25.35 -2.11 -28.88
N ALA A 24 -24.28 -2.87 -29.14
CA ALA A 24 -24.12 -3.66 -30.32
C ALA A 24 -25.32 -4.62 -30.54
N PRO A 25 -25.77 -5.41 -29.52
CA PRO A 25 -26.93 -6.25 -29.71
C PRO A 25 -28.20 -5.48 -29.99
N ALA A 26 -28.41 -4.31 -29.35
CA ALA A 26 -29.56 -3.47 -29.59
C ALA A 26 -29.53 -2.86 -31.02
N ARG A 27 -28.35 -2.47 -31.52
CA ARG A 27 -28.16 -1.96 -32.89
C ARG A 27 -28.39 -3.05 -33.93
N VAL A 28 -27.93 -4.27 -33.70
CA VAL A 28 -28.14 -5.42 -34.61
C VAL A 28 -29.63 -5.74 -34.68
N LEU A 29 -30.34 -5.81 -33.55
CA LEU A 29 -31.78 -6.02 -33.53
C LEU A 29 -32.54 -4.87 -34.22
N ALA A 30 -32.17 -3.64 -33.97
CA ALA A 30 -32.75 -2.48 -34.64
C ALA A 30 -32.57 -2.56 -36.16
N ALA A 31 -31.35 -2.89 -36.62
CA ALA A 31 -31.06 -3.07 -38.05
C ALA A 31 -31.91 -4.18 -38.68
N ALA A 32 -32.10 -5.31 -37.97
CA ALA A 32 -32.99 -6.39 -38.42
C ALA A 32 -34.43 -5.92 -38.56
N PHE A 33 -34.98 -5.17 -37.57
CA PHE A 33 -36.32 -4.59 -37.66
C PHE A 33 -36.46 -3.57 -38.81
N PHE A 34 -35.44 -2.74 -39.05
CA PHE A 34 -35.45 -1.82 -40.18
C PHE A 34 -35.44 -2.54 -41.54
N LEU A 35 -34.62 -3.62 -41.67
CA LEU A 35 -34.58 -4.42 -42.90
C LEU A 35 -35.91 -5.15 -43.16
N LEU A 36 -36.50 -5.75 -42.11
CA LEU A 36 -37.83 -6.38 -42.22
C LEU A 36 -38.90 -5.37 -42.53
N GLY A 37 -38.86 -4.17 -41.94
CA GLY A 37 -39.76 -3.07 -42.22
C GLY A 37 -39.68 -2.58 -43.67
N ALA A 38 -38.46 -2.38 -44.17
CA ALA A 38 -38.23 -1.97 -45.56
C ALA A 38 -38.71 -3.04 -46.56
N LEU A 39 -38.46 -4.35 -46.22
CA LEU A 39 -38.88 -5.46 -47.06
C LEU A 39 -40.44 -5.56 -47.12
N SER A 40 -41.11 -5.36 -45.99
CA SER A 40 -42.57 -5.41 -45.95
C SER A 40 -43.23 -4.23 -46.67
N LEU A 41 -42.63 -3.02 -46.59
CA LEU A 41 -43.06 -1.85 -47.36
C LEU A 41 -42.92 -2.13 -48.86
N LYS A 42 -41.82 -2.72 -49.32
CA LYS A 42 -41.59 -3.08 -50.72
C LYS A 42 -42.61 -4.09 -51.21
N ALA A 43 -42.93 -5.13 -50.39
CA ALA A 43 -43.96 -6.10 -50.69
C ALA A 43 -45.35 -5.46 -50.79
N GLY A 44 -45.66 -4.48 -49.91
CA GLY A 44 -46.92 -3.74 -49.92
C GLY A 44 -47.10 -2.96 -51.24
N VAL A 45 -46.04 -2.36 -51.77
CA VAL A 45 -46.07 -1.66 -53.09
C VAL A 45 -46.36 -2.65 -54.23
N GLN A 46 -45.86 -3.87 -54.15
CA GLN A 46 -46.04 -4.86 -55.25
C GLN A 46 -47.39 -5.58 -55.20
N THR A 47 -47.98 -5.75 -54.02
CA THR A 47 -49.22 -6.51 -53.82
C THR A 47 -50.44 -5.63 -53.64
N GLU A 48 -50.31 -4.33 -53.65
CA GLU A 48 -51.35 -3.30 -53.35
C GLU A 48 -52.13 -3.58 -52.06
N ALA A 49 -51.62 -4.44 -51.16
CA ALA A 49 -52.27 -4.80 -49.93
C ALA A 49 -51.86 -3.86 -48.81
N SER A 50 -52.82 -3.07 -48.31
CA SER A 50 -52.60 -2.04 -47.25
C SER A 50 -52.05 -2.63 -45.95
N ILE A 51 -52.28 -3.91 -45.69
CA ILE A 51 -51.78 -4.60 -44.46
C ILE A 51 -50.23 -4.61 -44.35
N PHE A 52 -49.53 -4.75 -45.48
CA PHE A 52 -48.09 -4.72 -45.51
C PHE A 52 -47.47 -3.35 -45.17
N PHE A 53 -48.18 -2.27 -45.46
CA PHE A 53 -47.77 -0.91 -45.08
C PHE A 53 -47.86 -0.71 -43.55
N TRP A 54 -48.90 -1.23 -42.91
CA TRP A 54 -49.07 -1.14 -41.46
C TRP A 54 -48.04 -1.99 -40.74
N ILE A 55 -47.73 -3.21 -41.23
CA ILE A 55 -46.66 -4.08 -40.70
C ILE A 55 -45.30 -3.39 -40.87
N GLY A 56 -45.02 -2.83 -42.00
CA GLY A 56 -43.76 -2.09 -42.25
C GLY A 56 -43.57 -0.91 -41.33
N ALA A 57 -44.61 -0.09 -41.16
CA ALA A 57 -44.59 1.01 -40.23
C ALA A 57 -44.33 0.57 -38.76
N LEU A 58 -45.02 -0.50 -38.33
CA LEU A 58 -44.88 -1.07 -36.99
C LEU A 58 -43.43 -1.55 -36.76
N MET A 59 -42.82 -2.24 -37.75
CA MET A 59 -41.46 -2.75 -37.65
C MET A 59 -40.44 -1.58 -37.60
N ILE A 60 -40.64 -0.53 -38.32
CA ILE A 60 -39.77 0.67 -38.24
C ILE A 60 -39.86 1.33 -36.86
N VAL A 61 -41.08 1.48 -36.31
CA VAL A 61 -41.26 1.99 -34.93
C VAL A 61 -40.55 1.12 -33.90
N LEU A 62 -40.67 -0.21 -33.98
CA LEU A 62 -39.97 -1.14 -33.12
C LEU A 62 -38.43 -1.02 -33.29
N GLY A 63 -37.95 -0.81 -34.52
CA GLY A 63 -36.54 -0.58 -34.80
C GLY A 63 -35.98 0.66 -34.14
N VAL A 64 -36.78 1.76 -34.07
CA VAL A 64 -36.37 2.98 -33.34
C VAL A 64 -36.44 2.80 -31.84
N LEU A 65 -37.44 2.12 -31.30
CA LEU A 65 -37.63 1.92 -29.89
C LEU A 65 -36.58 0.95 -29.28
N THR A 66 -36.12 -0.04 -30.04
CA THR A 66 -35.19 -1.07 -29.56
C THR A 66 -33.90 -0.49 -28.96
N PRO A 67 -33.10 0.40 -29.62
CA PRO A 67 -31.89 0.94 -29.05
C PRO A 67 -32.14 1.92 -27.88
N MET A 68 -33.34 2.49 -27.79
CA MET A 68 -33.73 3.32 -26.64
C MET A 68 -34.11 2.48 -25.43
N SER A 69 -34.75 1.33 -25.66
CA SER A 69 -35.25 0.46 -24.62
C SER A 69 -34.21 -0.55 -24.10
N LEU A 70 -33.38 -1.10 -24.98
CA LEU A 70 -32.42 -2.13 -24.62
C LEU A 70 -31.07 -1.51 -24.31
N LYS A 71 -30.61 -1.67 -23.08
CA LYS A 71 -29.29 -1.23 -22.59
C LYS A 71 -28.49 -2.42 -22.13
N MET A 72 -27.16 -2.33 -22.21
CA MET A 72 -26.25 -3.36 -21.75
C MET A 72 -25.24 -2.73 -20.77
N ALA A 73 -25.11 -3.38 -19.61
CA ALA A 73 -24.09 -3.05 -18.61
C ALA A 73 -22.97 -4.09 -18.65
N ASN A 74 -21.73 -3.65 -18.51
CA ASN A 74 -20.60 -4.54 -18.36
C ASN A 74 -20.64 -5.23 -16.99
N GLN A 75 -19.81 -6.27 -16.82
CA GLN A 75 -19.80 -7.06 -15.58
C GLN A 75 -19.47 -6.20 -14.33
N TRP A 76 -18.67 -5.18 -14.50
CA TRP A 76 -18.23 -4.28 -13.44
C TRP A 76 -19.07 -3.02 -13.31
N GLU A 77 -20.05 -2.81 -14.20
CA GLU A 77 -20.92 -1.63 -14.20
C GLU A 77 -22.28 -1.94 -13.60
N ARG A 78 -22.80 -0.97 -12.86
CA ARG A 78 -24.17 -0.96 -12.38
C ARG A 78 -24.87 0.30 -12.90
N ALA A 79 -26.06 0.13 -13.41
CA ALA A 79 -26.89 1.23 -13.86
C ALA A 79 -28.00 1.49 -12.85
N VAL A 80 -28.06 2.69 -12.30
CA VAL A 80 -29.13 3.11 -11.41
C VAL A 80 -30.27 3.65 -12.26
N VAL A 81 -31.40 2.94 -12.29
CA VAL A 81 -32.56 3.26 -13.11
C VAL A 81 -33.63 3.95 -12.28
N LEU A 82 -33.97 5.16 -12.69
CA LEU A 82 -35.08 5.93 -12.12
C LEU A 82 -36.33 5.80 -13.00
N ARG A 83 -37.49 5.70 -12.39
CA ARG A 83 -38.79 5.76 -13.04
C ARG A 83 -39.52 6.99 -12.55
N LEU A 84 -39.80 7.95 -13.46
CA LEU A 84 -40.45 9.22 -13.11
C LEU A 84 -39.79 9.91 -11.91
N GLY A 85 -38.43 9.88 -11.84
CA GLY A 85 -37.65 10.49 -10.76
C GLY A 85 -37.55 9.70 -9.47
N ARG A 86 -38.19 8.50 -9.38
CA ARG A 86 -38.06 7.61 -8.23
C ARG A 86 -37.19 6.41 -8.55
N LEU A 87 -36.42 5.93 -7.59
CA LEU A 87 -35.62 4.74 -7.77
C LEU A 87 -36.50 3.54 -8.08
N LYS A 88 -36.23 2.88 -9.20
CA LYS A 88 -36.88 1.64 -9.62
C LYS A 88 -36.05 0.43 -9.25
N SER A 89 -34.83 0.40 -9.71
CA SER A 89 -33.91 -0.72 -9.50
C SER A 89 -32.48 -0.35 -9.90
N VAL A 90 -31.53 -1.11 -9.36
CA VAL A 90 -30.14 -1.09 -9.83
C VAL A 90 -29.98 -2.25 -10.82
N ALA A 91 -29.80 -1.93 -12.10
CA ALA A 91 -29.59 -2.93 -13.13
C ALA A 91 -28.18 -3.53 -13.03
N GLY A 92 -28.12 -4.86 -12.98
CA GLY A 92 -26.90 -5.64 -12.94
C GLY A 92 -26.21 -5.77 -14.31
N PRO A 93 -25.14 -6.56 -14.39
CA PRO A 93 -24.46 -6.85 -15.65
C PRO A 93 -25.38 -7.59 -16.63
N GLY A 94 -25.20 -7.31 -17.91
CA GLY A 94 -25.93 -7.90 -19.00
C GLY A 94 -26.95 -6.97 -19.63
N LEU A 95 -27.90 -7.55 -20.34
CA LEU A 95 -28.97 -6.84 -21.02
C LEU A 95 -30.11 -6.53 -20.05
N PHE A 96 -30.52 -5.27 -20.00
CA PHE A 96 -31.71 -4.86 -19.25
C PHE A 96 -32.60 -3.97 -20.08
N LEU A 97 -33.89 -4.00 -19.79
CA LEU A 97 -34.90 -3.28 -20.51
C LEU A 97 -35.34 -2.05 -19.71
N ILE A 98 -35.32 -0.91 -20.36
CA ILE A 98 -35.88 0.35 -19.84
C ILE A 98 -37.08 0.78 -20.71
N VAL A 99 -38.09 1.37 -20.11
CA VAL A 99 -39.23 1.92 -20.84
C VAL A 99 -38.84 3.33 -21.30
N PRO A 100 -38.69 3.56 -22.62
CA PRO A 100 -38.35 4.89 -23.11
C PRO A 100 -39.34 5.92 -22.60
N PHE A 101 -38.88 7.14 -22.34
CA PHE A 101 -39.64 8.29 -21.81
C PHE A 101 -40.11 8.20 -20.35
N VAL A 102 -40.15 6.99 -19.74
CA VAL A 102 -40.60 6.79 -18.36
C VAL A 102 -39.43 6.47 -17.45
N ASP A 103 -38.54 5.60 -17.92
CA ASP A 103 -37.35 5.21 -17.21
C ASP A 103 -36.12 5.98 -17.72
N ASP A 104 -35.28 6.47 -16.80
CA ASP A 104 -34.01 7.10 -17.09
C ASP A 104 -32.88 6.46 -16.30
N VAL A 105 -31.67 6.43 -16.87
CA VAL A 105 -30.47 5.94 -16.20
C VAL A 105 -29.76 7.13 -15.58
N ALA A 106 -29.93 7.30 -14.27
CA ALA A 106 -29.36 8.41 -13.51
C ALA A 106 -27.84 8.37 -13.44
N ALA A 107 -27.28 7.17 -13.22
CA ALA A 107 -25.82 7.01 -13.09
C ALA A 107 -25.35 5.61 -13.57
N TRP A 108 -24.17 5.59 -14.15
CA TRP A 108 -23.38 4.40 -14.40
C TRP A 108 -22.24 4.35 -13.41
N LEU A 109 -22.19 3.33 -12.58
CA LEU A 109 -21.21 3.19 -11.50
C LEU A 109 -20.30 2.02 -11.77
N ASP A 110 -18.99 2.24 -11.66
CA ASP A 110 -17.97 1.21 -11.78
C ASP A 110 -17.65 0.65 -10.38
N GLN A 111 -17.85 -0.65 -10.19
CA GLN A 111 -17.62 -1.34 -8.92
C GLN A 111 -16.18 -1.85 -8.75
N ARG A 112 -15.28 -1.59 -9.70
CA ARG A 112 -13.87 -1.97 -9.56
C ARG A 112 -13.20 -1.12 -8.50
N ILE A 113 -12.09 -1.65 -7.99
CA ILE A 113 -11.22 -0.91 -7.08
C ILE A 113 -10.68 0.32 -7.81
N GLN A 114 -10.86 1.48 -7.20
CA GLN A 114 -10.36 2.75 -7.67
C GLN A 114 -9.37 3.32 -6.66
N THR A 115 -8.48 4.16 -7.13
CA THR A 115 -7.46 4.82 -6.33
C THR A 115 -7.64 6.33 -6.37
N THR A 116 -7.43 6.97 -5.22
CA THR A 116 -7.41 8.42 -5.12
C THR A 116 -6.22 8.83 -4.29
N GLU A 117 -5.37 9.67 -4.86
CA GLU A 117 -4.24 10.29 -4.15
C GLU A 117 -4.74 11.53 -3.42
N PHE A 118 -4.22 11.75 -2.22
CA PHE A 118 -4.51 12.92 -1.42
C PHE A 118 -3.30 13.26 -0.54
N ASN A 119 -3.20 14.52 -0.17
CA ASN A 119 -2.11 15.03 0.62
C ASN A 119 -2.60 15.93 1.76
N ALA A 120 -1.80 16.05 2.80
CA ALA A 120 -1.97 17.03 3.86
C ALA A 120 -0.73 17.91 3.92
N GLU A 121 -0.79 19.03 3.23
CA GLU A 121 0.28 20.01 3.24
C GLU A 121 0.32 20.76 4.56
N GLN A 122 1.53 20.92 5.13
CA GLN A 122 1.82 21.67 6.35
C GLN A 122 0.90 21.29 7.54
N ALA A 123 0.59 20.02 7.68
CA ALA A 123 -0.14 19.52 8.83
C ALA A 123 0.76 19.55 10.06
N LEU A 124 0.26 20.06 11.18
CA LEU A 124 1.01 20.06 12.44
C LEU A 124 0.77 18.75 13.17
N SER A 125 1.84 18.03 13.48
CA SER A 125 1.80 16.85 14.34
C SER A 125 1.53 17.25 15.81
N LYS A 126 1.27 16.27 16.67
CA LYS A 126 1.01 16.50 18.09
C LYS A 126 2.18 17.22 18.81
N ASP A 127 3.40 17.02 18.35
CA ASP A 127 4.63 17.68 18.81
C ASP A 127 4.90 19.00 18.07
N THR A 128 3.88 19.59 17.42
CA THR A 128 3.91 20.89 16.74
C THR A 128 4.91 20.99 15.58
N VAL A 129 5.29 19.86 15.01
CA VAL A 129 6.15 19.81 13.83
C VAL A 129 5.30 19.88 12.57
N PRO A 130 5.54 20.84 11.67
CA PRO A 130 4.87 20.86 10.37
C PRO A 130 5.41 19.72 9.48
N VAL A 131 4.52 18.90 8.97
CA VAL A 131 4.82 17.78 8.07
C VAL A 131 3.94 17.83 6.84
N ASP A 132 4.49 17.37 5.73
CA ASP A 132 3.75 17.14 4.48
C ASP A 132 3.57 15.62 4.34
N VAL A 133 2.33 15.16 4.24
CA VAL A 133 2.03 13.74 4.17
C VAL A 133 1.26 13.44 2.90
N ASP A 134 1.81 12.53 2.09
CA ASP A 134 1.17 12.00 0.89
C ASP A 134 0.64 10.61 1.15
N ALA A 135 -0.60 10.37 0.74
CA ALA A 135 -1.26 9.09 0.92
C ALA A 135 -2.16 8.73 -0.27
N VAL A 136 -2.47 7.45 -0.37
CA VAL A 136 -3.35 6.89 -1.39
C VAL A 136 -4.42 6.05 -0.72
N VAL A 137 -5.67 6.26 -1.11
CA VAL A 137 -6.79 5.42 -0.70
C VAL A 137 -7.23 4.52 -1.86
N PHE A 138 -7.38 3.23 -1.57
CA PHE A 138 -7.99 2.23 -2.44
C PHE A 138 -9.42 2.01 -1.97
N TRP A 139 -10.37 2.23 -2.85
CA TRP A 139 -11.77 2.17 -2.51
C TRP A 139 -12.61 1.55 -3.63
N GLN A 140 -13.80 1.09 -3.29
CA GLN A 140 -14.77 0.56 -4.23
C GLN A 140 -16.20 0.91 -3.81
N ILE A 141 -17.11 0.94 -4.79
CA ILE A 141 -18.54 1.12 -4.54
C ILE A 141 -19.15 -0.25 -4.23
N HIS A 142 -19.62 -0.45 -3.00
CA HIS A 142 -20.34 -1.67 -2.62
C HIS A 142 -21.85 -1.51 -2.76
N ASP A 143 -22.39 -0.32 -2.52
CA ASP A 143 -23.80 0.00 -2.67
C ASP A 143 -24.00 1.08 -3.74
N PRO A 144 -24.30 0.69 -5.00
CA PRO A 144 -24.51 1.64 -6.09
C PRO A 144 -25.72 2.55 -5.90
N GLU A 145 -26.73 2.11 -5.16
CA GLU A 145 -27.93 2.89 -4.90
C GLU A 145 -27.60 4.13 -4.09
N ARG A 146 -26.94 3.92 -2.92
CA ARG A 146 -26.53 5.02 -2.06
C ARG A 146 -25.51 5.93 -2.74
N ALA A 147 -24.54 5.36 -3.44
CA ALA A 147 -23.52 6.14 -4.13
C ALA A 147 -24.07 7.05 -5.25
N ALA A 148 -25.24 6.72 -5.80
CA ALA A 148 -25.88 7.55 -6.83
C ALA A 148 -26.87 8.56 -6.25
N LEU A 149 -27.51 8.28 -5.13
CA LEU A 149 -28.62 9.07 -4.60
C LEU A 149 -28.23 10.00 -3.47
N GLU A 150 -27.29 9.59 -2.61
CA GLU A 150 -26.92 10.35 -1.42
C GLU A 150 -25.80 11.36 -1.67
N ILE A 151 -24.98 11.14 -2.69
CA ILE A 151 -23.86 12.03 -2.96
C ILE A 151 -23.73 12.36 -4.45
N THR A 152 -23.49 13.63 -4.75
CA THR A 152 -23.37 14.11 -6.14
C THR A 152 -22.05 13.71 -6.78
N ASP A 153 -20.93 13.87 -6.05
CA ASP A 153 -19.57 13.53 -6.50
C ASP A 153 -18.83 12.79 -5.39
N TYR A 154 -18.97 11.47 -5.39
CA TYR A 154 -18.34 10.61 -4.42
C TYR A 154 -16.81 10.63 -4.50
N ARG A 155 -16.21 10.87 -5.70
CA ARG A 155 -14.76 10.93 -5.86
C ARG A 155 -14.15 12.12 -5.13
N SER A 156 -14.70 13.30 -5.38
CA SER A 156 -14.25 14.51 -4.68
C SER A 156 -14.53 14.46 -3.19
N ALA A 157 -15.64 13.84 -2.80
CA ALA A 157 -16.00 13.68 -1.40
C ALA A 157 -15.03 12.74 -0.67
N ILE A 158 -14.68 11.60 -1.26
CA ILE A 158 -13.67 10.67 -0.70
C ILE A 158 -12.33 11.38 -0.52
N SER A 159 -11.88 12.12 -1.54
CA SER A 159 -10.62 12.88 -1.46
C SER A 159 -10.63 13.87 -0.30
N ARG A 160 -11.72 14.62 -0.12
CA ARG A 160 -11.86 15.60 0.97
C ARG A 160 -11.94 14.94 2.33
N VAL A 161 -12.69 13.85 2.46
CA VAL A 161 -12.77 13.08 3.72
C VAL A 161 -11.42 12.48 4.06
N ALA A 162 -10.74 11.87 3.08
CA ALA A 162 -9.41 11.31 3.26
C ALA A 162 -8.39 12.38 3.71
N GLN A 163 -8.38 13.55 3.05
CA GLN A 163 -7.53 14.67 3.42
C GLN A 163 -7.80 15.18 4.84
N THR A 164 -9.07 15.29 5.22
CA THR A 164 -9.46 15.74 6.57
C THR A 164 -9.07 14.71 7.62
N SER A 165 -9.34 13.42 7.39
CA SER A 165 -8.99 12.34 8.31
C SER A 165 -7.46 12.20 8.44
N LEU A 166 -6.71 12.38 7.36
CA LEU A 166 -5.25 12.41 7.41
C LEU A 166 -4.74 13.55 8.30
N ARG A 167 -5.31 14.76 8.15
CA ARG A 167 -4.93 15.91 8.98
C ARG A 167 -5.27 15.69 10.46
N GLU A 168 -6.41 15.09 10.75
CA GLU A 168 -6.82 14.72 12.12
C GLU A 168 -5.85 13.69 12.73
N MET A 169 -5.48 12.67 11.95
CA MET A 169 -4.55 11.63 12.39
C MET A 169 -3.16 12.21 12.64
N VAL A 170 -2.63 13.02 11.73
CA VAL A 170 -1.33 13.70 11.90
C VAL A 170 -1.35 14.58 13.16
N GLY A 171 -2.40 15.38 13.36
CA GLY A 171 -2.53 16.27 14.53
C GLY A 171 -2.66 15.54 15.87
N SER A 172 -3.13 14.30 15.87
CA SER A 172 -3.25 13.47 17.08
C SER A 172 -2.02 12.59 17.36
N SER A 173 -1.13 12.43 16.39
CA SER A 173 0.01 11.51 16.44
C SER A 173 1.34 12.23 16.64
N LEU A 174 2.28 11.57 17.33
CA LEU A 174 3.66 12.03 17.42
C LEU A 174 4.40 11.72 16.11
N LEU A 175 5.32 12.59 15.70
CA LEU A 175 6.11 12.39 14.49
C LEU A 175 6.90 11.08 14.53
N SER A 176 7.50 10.74 15.66
CA SER A 176 8.22 9.49 15.87
C SER A 176 7.37 8.25 15.62
N SER A 177 6.11 8.27 16.07
CA SER A 177 5.14 7.16 15.85
C SER A 177 4.74 7.06 14.38
N LEU A 178 4.52 8.19 13.70
CA LEU A 178 4.19 8.22 12.26
C LEU A 178 5.32 7.64 11.40
N LEU A 179 6.57 7.84 11.81
CA LEU A 179 7.73 7.33 11.08
C LEU A 179 8.03 5.86 11.39
N SER A 180 7.79 5.39 12.64
CA SER A 180 8.11 4.02 13.06
C SER A 180 6.99 3.03 12.77
N ASP A 181 5.72 3.40 12.97
CA ASP A 181 4.56 2.52 12.95
C ASP A 181 3.56 2.88 11.84
N ARG A 182 4.06 3.00 10.59
CA ARG A 182 3.23 3.36 9.43
C ARG A 182 1.99 2.47 9.28
N LYS A 183 2.13 1.15 9.49
CA LYS A 183 1.02 0.20 9.36
C LYS A 183 -0.14 0.49 10.30
N LEU A 184 0.15 0.94 11.52
CA LEU A 184 -0.87 1.34 12.46
C LEU A 184 -1.60 2.62 11.98
N GLY A 185 -0.85 3.57 11.43
CA GLY A 185 -1.39 4.78 10.80
C GLY A 185 -2.31 4.46 9.62
N ASP A 186 -1.87 3.57 8.73
CA ASP A 186 -2.65 3.12 7.58
C ASP A 186 -3.98 2.49 7.98
N GLU A 187 -3.98 1.64 9.02
CA GLU A 187 -5.19 0.97 9.51
C GLU A 187 -6.15 1.94 10.19
N LEU A 188 -5.66 2.85 11.02
CA LEU A 188 -6.47 3.90 11.65
C LEU A 188 -7.14 4.81 10.61
N LEU A 189 -6.39 5.22 9.58
CA LEU A 189 -6.93 6.00 8.47
C LEU A 189 -7.97 5.20 7.69
N ARG A 190 -7.72 3.93 7.40
CA ARG A 190 -8.66 3.07 6.71
C ARG A 190 -9.98 2.97 7.46
N GLU A 191 -9.92 2.75 8.78
CA GLU A 191 -11.09 2.65 9.64
C GLU A 191 -11.87 3.96 9.68
N GLU A 192 -11.19 5.08 9.88
CA GLU A 192 -11.80 6.41 9.98
C GLU A 192 -12.45 6.84 8.66
N ILE A 193 -11.74 6.69 7.53
CA ILE A 193 -12.28 6.98 6.21
C ILE A 193 -13.44 6.04 5.90
N GLY A 194 -13.27 4.72 6.17
CA GLY A 194 -14.30 3.71 5.96
C GLY A 194 -15.59 4.02 6.72
N ARG A 195 -15.49 4.46 7.97
CA ARG A 195 -16.63 4.86 8.79
C ARG A 195 -17.40 6.05 8.19
N LYS A 196 -16.67 7.08 7.73
CA LYS A 196 -17.25 8.29 7.13
C LYS A 196 -17.85 8.03 5.74
N THR A 197 -17.30 7.08 4.96
CA THR A 197 -17.75 6.80 3.58
C THR A 197 -18.78 5.69 3.47
N ALA A 198 -18.94 4.86 4.52
CA ALA A 198 -19.89 3.75 4.52
C ALA A 198 -21.34 4.18 4.30
N GLU A 199 -21.73 5.36 4.80
CA GLU A 199 -23.06 5.92 4.62
C GLU A 199 -23.40 6.16 3.15
N TRP A 200 -22.39 6.46 2.34
CA TRP A 200 -22.54 6.74 0.90
C TRP A 200 -22.38 5.50 0.02
N GLY A 201 -22.36 4.31 0.60
CA GLY A 201 -22.19 3.05 -0.14
C GLY A 201 -20.79 2.84 -0.73
N VAL A 202 -19.77 3.51 -0.18
CA VAL A 202 -18.36 3.38 -0.56
C VAL A 202 -17.58 2.73 0.56
N THR A 203 -16.72 1.77 0.23
CA THR A 203 -15.84 1.10 1.18
C THR A 203 -14.38 1.42 0.88
N ALA A 204 -13.66 1.94 1.87
CA ALA A 204 -12.20 2.03 1.83
C ALA A 204 -11.61 0.63 2.08
N ILE A 205 -10.86 0.11 1.12
CA ILE A 205 -10.22 -1.21 1.17
C ILE A 205 -8.92 -1.12 1.94
N SER A 206 -8.04 -0.22 1.51
CA SER A 206 -6.78 0.08 2.18
C SER A 206 -6.46 1.57 2.01
N VAL A 207 -5.69 2.08 2.93
CA VAL A 207 -5.07 3.40 2.85
C VAL A 207 -3.59 3.19 3.08
N GLU A 208 -2.76 3.85 2.31
CA GLU A 208 -1.31 3.70 2.38
C GLU A 208 -0.65 5.07 2.39
N ILE A 209 0.12 5.34 3.44
CA ILE A 209 0.95 6.54 3.55
C ILE A 209 2.20 6.32 2.69
N ARG A 210 2.36 7.14 1.65
CA ARG A 210 3.50 7.03 0.71
C ARG A 210 4.74 7.71 1.26
N ASP A 211 4.62 8.98 1.60
CA ASP A 211 5.75 9.78 2.06
C ASP A 211 5.35 10.72 3.19
N ILE A 212 6.33 11.03 4.05
CA ILE A 212 6.19 11.99 5.14
C ILE A 212 7.36 12.95 5.02
N GLY A 213 7.09 14.10 4.44
CA GLY A 213 8.05 15.20 4.28
C GLY A 213 8.20 15.97 5.57
N VAL A 214 9.45 16.11 6.05
CA VAL A 214 9.80 16.89 7.22
C VAL A 214 10.69 18.06 6.76
N PRO A 215 10.53 19.29 7.31
CA PRO A 215 11.39 20.42 6.97
C PRO A 215 12.88 20.10 7.14
N ALA A 216 13.72 20.52 6.20
CA ALA A 216 15.14 20.16 6.15
C ALA A 216 15.90 20.53 7.44
N ALA A 217 15.59 21.67 8.05
CA ALA A 217 16.22 22.10 9.29
C ALA A 217 15.95 21.12 10.47
N LEU A 218 14.76 20.52 10.49
CA LEU A 218 14.38 19.57 11.51
C LEU A 218 14.93 18.16 11.20
N GLN A 219 15.01 17.81 9.93
CA GLN A 219 15.59 16.55 9.46
C GLN A 219 17.06 16.43 9.90
N ASP A 220 17.84 17.53 9.79
CA ASP A 220 19.24 17.58 10.27
C ASP A 220 19.33 17.40 11.80
N ALA A 221 18.44 18.02 12.56
CA ALA A 221 18.41 17.89 14.02
C ALA A 221 18.06 16.46 14.45
N MET A 222 17.03 15.87 13.87
CA MET A 222 16.63 14.47 14.12
C MET A 222 17.72 13.47 13.71
N SER A 223 18.42 13.73 12.62
CA SER A 223 19.54 12.89 12.18
C SER A 223 20.67 12.89 13.21
N ARG A 224 21.04 14.06 13.75
CA ARG A 224 22.06 14.18 14.81
C ARG A 224 21.63 13.49 16.11
N GLU A 225 20.38 13.66 16.50
CA GLU A 225 19.83 12.98 17.68
C GLU A 225 19.87 11.45 17.50
N ALA A 226 19.39 10.94 16.36
CA ALA A 226 19.39 9.53 16.06
C ALA A 226 20.83 8.96 16.01
N GLN A 227 21.79 9.74 15.50
CA GLN A 227 23.21 9.37 15.50
C GLN A 227 23.76 9.30 16.93
N ALA A 228 23.50 10.31 17.76
CA ALA A 228 23.93 10.31 19.16
C ALA A 228 23.35 9.16 19.97
N GLN A 229 22.06 8.83 19.77
CA GLN A 229 21.42 7.67 20.39
C GLN A 229 22.08 6.35 19.98
N ARG A 230 22.38 6.19 18.66
CA ARG A 230 23.05 4.99 18.15
C ARG A 230 24.48 4.85 18.72
N GLU A 231 25.22 5.97 18.79
CA GLU A 231 26.55 5.98 19.38
C GLU A 231 26.53 5.64 20.87
N ALA A 232 25.57 6.18 21.63
CA ALA A 232 25.37 5.85 23.03
C ALA A 232 25.03 4.36 23.21
N ALA A 233 24.10 3.82 22.43
CA ALA A 233 23.75 2.41 22.44
C ALA A 233 24.95 1.52 22.08
N ALA A 234 25.73 1.90 21.06
CA ALA A 234 26.93 1.16 20.68
C ALA A 234 27.98 1.14 21.80
N ARG A 235 28.20 2.26 22.49
CA ARG A 235 29.12 2.31 23.63
C ARG A 235 28.65 1.45 24.82
N ILE A 236 27.34 1.42 25.08
CA ILE A 236 26.76 0.55 26.12
C ILE A 236 26.96 -0.92 25.75
N HIS A 237 26.71 -1.32 24.49
CA HIS A 237 26.91 -2.70 24.04
C HIS A 237 28.38 -3.10 24.07
N LEU A 238 29.31 -2.20 23.69
CA LEU A 238 30.75 -2.45 23.81
C LEU A 238 31.15 -2.66 25.26
N GLY A 239 30.70 -1.81 26.21
CA GLY A 239 30.99 -1.99 27.61
C GLY A 239 30.40 -3.29 28.19
N GLN A 240 29.20 -3.68 27.76
CA GLN A 240 28.62 -4.98 28.13
C GLN A 240 29.43 -6.16 27.58
N ALA A 241 29.89 -6.05 26.32
CA ALA A 241 30.76 -7.07 25.72
C ALA A 241 32.08 -7.17 26.41
N GLU A 242 32.73 -6.05 26.78
CA GLU A 242 33.99 -6.02 27.55
C GLU A 242 33.81 -6.66 28.92
N LEU A 243 32.69 -6.38 29.62
CA LEU A 243 32.38 -6.99 30.90
C LEU A 243 32.19 -8.50 30.79
N ALA A 244 31.46 -8.97 29.79
CA ALA A 244 31.25 -10.37 29.52
C ALA A 244 32.57 -11.09 29.17
N VAL A 245 33.45 -10.44 28.43
CA VAL A 245 34.80 -10.95 28.12
C VAL A 245 35.67 -11.01 29.39
N ALA A 246 35.64 -9.96 30.22
CA ALA A 246 36.36 -9.91 31.49
C ALA A 246 35.95 -11.05 32.44
N GLU A 247 34.62 -11.33 32.55
CA GLU A 247 34.10 -12.45 33.32
C GLU A 247 34.68 -13.79 32.80
N LYS A 248 34.73 -13.97 31.47
CA LYS A 248 35.30 -15.18 30.86
C LYS A 248 36.80 -15.28 31.08
N PHE A 249 37.51 -14.18 31.15
CA PHE A 249 38.93 -14.19 31.50
C PHE A 249 39.16 -14.58 32.97
N VAL A 250 38.30 -14.16 33.91
CA VAL A 250 38.37 -14.57 35.32
C VAL A 250 38.12 -16.09 35.43
N GLU A 251 37.05 -16.59 34.80
CA GLU A 251 36.78 -18.05 34.76
C GLU A 251 37.97 -18.84 34.18
N ALA A 252 38.54 -18.37 33.07
CA ALA A 252 39.70 -18.98 32.46
C ALA A 252 40.95 -18.94 33.37
N ALA A 253 41.19 -17.81 34.06
CA ALA A 253 42.30 -17.67 35.00
C ALA A 253 42.19 -18.65 36.17
N GLU A 254 40.98 -18.86 36.72
CA GLU A 254 40.75 -19.86 37.78
C GLU A 254 41.05 -21.27 37.31
N ILE A 255 40.71 -21.64 36.09
CA ILE A 255 41.02 -22.95 35.49
C ILE A 255 42.54 -23.12 35.33
N TYR A 256 43.21 -22.09 34.83
CA TYR A 256 44.68 -22.14 34.64
C TYR A 256 45.46 -22.10 35.96
N ALA A 257 44.92 -21.45 37.01
CA ALA A 257 45.54 -21.47 38.34
C ALA A 257 45.65 -22.89 38.91
N ARG A 258 44.70 -23.78 38.55
CA ARG A 258 44.71 -25.18 38.98
C ARG A 258 45.70 -26.06 38.20
N SER A 259 46.15 -25.59 37.00
CA SER A 259 47.05 -26.36 36.13
C SER A 259 48.08 -25.47 35.43
N PRO A 260 49.23 -25.19 36.05
CA PRO A 260 50.27 -24.34 35.46
C PRO A 260 50.77 -24.80 34.09
N ALA A 261 50.79 -26.12 33.85
CA ALA A 261 51.16 -26.67 32.54
C ALA A 261 50.14 -26.27 31.42
N ALA A 262 48.87 -26.17 31.74
CA ALA A 262 47.82 -25.73 30.78
C ALA A 262 48.00 -24.25 30.40
N LEU A 263 48.42 -23.39 31.33
CA LEU A 263 48.72 -21.99 31.04
C LEU A 263 49.90 -21.85 30.07
N GLN A 264 50.96 -22.65 30.23
CA GLN A 264 52.09 -22.63 29.32
C GLN A 264 51.73 -23.12 27.92
N LEU A 265 50.93 -24.17 27.81
CA LEU A 265 50.44 -24.66 26.53
C LEU A 265 49.57 -23.64 25.84
N ARG A 266 48.71 -22.92 26.59
CA ARG A 266 47.87 -21.83 26.03
C ARG A 266 48.72 -20.68 25.54
N ALA A 267 49.76 -20.29 26.29
CA ALA A 267 50.70 -19.24 25.86
C ALA A 267 51.42 -19.61 24.54
N MET A 268 51.88 -20.86 24.42
CA MET A 268 52.47 -21.38 23.19
C MET A 268 51.48 -21.38 22.01
N ASN A 269 50.24 -21.77 22.27
CA ASN A 269 49.21 -21.79 21.23
C ASN A 269 48.90 -20.38 20.72
N ILE A 270 48.77 -19.38 21.60
CA ILE A 270 48.54 -18.00 21.24
C ILE A 270 49.71 -17.46 20.38
N ILE A 271 50.94 -17.78 20.74
CA ILE A 271 52.12 -17.39 19.96
C ILE A 271 52.09 -18.03 18.57
N TYR A 272 51.76 -19.31 18.50
CA TYR A 272 51.66 -20.05 17.25
C TYR A 272 50.53 -19.45 16.33
N GLU A 273 49.33 -19.21 16.87
CA GLU A 273 48.21 -18.60 16.12
C GLU A 273 48.58 -17.20 15.61
N THR A 274 49.14 -16.34 16.46
CA THR A 274 49.53 -14.98 16.08
C THR A 274 50.62 -14.96 15.00
N THR A 275 51.59 -15.89 15.09
CA THR A 275 52.66 -16.00 14.10
C THR A 275 52.16 -16.53 12.78
N LYS A 276 51.21 -17.50 12.81
CA LYS A 276 50.61 -18.09 11.61
C LYS A 276 49.72 -17.12 10.86
N GLU A 277 48.92 -16.32 11.56
CA GLU A 277 47.91 -15.44 10.92
C GLU A 277 48.52 -14.15 10.39
N ARG A 278 49.53 -13.57 11.07
CA ARG A 278 50.06 -12.24 10.76
C ARG A 278 51.52 -12.17 10.32
N GLY A 279 52.24 -13.30 10.35
CA GLY A 279 53.68 -13.30 10.01
C GLY A 279 54.53 -12.35 10.89
N ALA A 280 54.03 -12.07 12.11
CA ALA A 280 54.62 -11.09 12.99
C ALA A 280 55.84 -11.63 13.74
N THR A 281 56.87 -10.83 13.89
CA THR A 281 57.99 -11.15 14.78
C THR A 281 57.61 -10.78 16.22
N ILE A 282 57.60 -11.76 17.12
CA ILE A 282 57.27 -11.55 18.54
C ILE A 282 58.59 -11.45 19.32
N LEU A 283 58.83 -10.28 19.94
CA LEU A 283 59.95 -10.09 20.88
C LEU A 283 59.50 -10.60 22.27
N MET A 284 60.16 -11.63 22.75
CA MET A 284 59.89 -12.20 24.07
C MET A 284 61.04 -11.94 25.02
N PRO A 285 60.79 -11.58 26.30
CA PRO A 285 61.82 -11.53 27.34
C PRO A 285 62.41 -12.90 27.56
N THR A 286 63.73 -13.01 27.73
CA THR A 286 64.47 -14.28 27.94
C THR A 286 63.97 -15.07 29.14
N ALA A 287 63.54 -14.38 30.19
CA ALA A 287 62.92 -15.04 31.37
C ALA A 287 61.59 -15.78 31.04
N MET A 288 60.90 -15.35 30.04
CA MET A 288 59.66 -15.99 29.61
C MET A 288 59.93 -17.21 28.70
N VAL A 289 61.00 -17.13 27.92
CA VAL A 289 61.48 -18.25 27.08
C VAL A 289 62.02 -19.36 27.96
N ASP A 290 62.75 -19.05 29.03
CA ASP A 290 63.30 -20.03 29.99
C ASP A 290 62.16 -20.74 30.75
N SER A 291 61.11 -20.05 31.12
CA SER A 291 59.91 -20.67 31.77
C SER A 291 59.11 -21.56 30.84
N MET A 292 59.22 -21.40 29.51
CA MET A 292 58.58 -22.21 28.48
C MET A 292 59.41 -23.43 28.05
N ASN A 293 60.63 -23.59 28.56
CA ASN A 293 61.50 -24.70 28.18
C ASN A 293 60.92 -26.06 28.63
N PRO A 294 60.62 -26.97 27.69
CA PRO A 294 59.99 -28.27 28.01
C PRO A 294 60.83 -29.11 29.02
N GLY A 295 62.13 -28.91 29.07
CA GLY A 295 63.04 -29.58 30.02
C GLY A 295 62.80 -29.15 31.48
N GLY A 296 62.39 -27.91 31.72
CA GLY A 296 62.07 -27.42 33.07
C GLY A 296 60.78 -28.00 33.62
N VAL A 297 59.77 -28.18 32.75
CA VAL A 297 58.44 -28.72 33.12
C VAL A 297 58.57 -30.23 33.42
N LEU A 298 59.34 -30.98 32.65
CA LEU A 298 59.63 -32.40 32.90
C LEU A 298 60.42 -32.61 34.17
N GLY A 299 61.33 -31.71 34.51
CA GLY A 299 62.07 -31.71 35.75
C GLY A 299 61.17 -31.50 36.98
N LEU A 300 60.21 -30.63 36.93
CA LEU A 300 59.28 -30.38 38.02
C LEU A 300 58.29 -31.56 38.23
N VAL A 301 57.84 -32.20 37.15
CA VAL A 301 56.97 -33.39 37.22
C VAL A 301 57.71 -34.57 37.80
N GLN A 302 59.01 -34.73 37.57
CA GLN A 302 59.84 -35.78 38.11
C GLN A 302 60.25 -35.52 39.57
N ALA A 303 60.46 -34.29 39.98
CA ALA A 303 60.73 -33.91 41.36
C ALA A 303 59.54 -34.14 42.33
N GLY A 304 58.33 -34.13 41.83
CA GLY A 304 57.11 -34.43 42.60
C GLY A 304 56.83 -35.94 42.79
N ARG A 305 57.60 -36.82 42.21
CA ARG A 305 57.53 -38.27 42.38
C ARG A 305 58.74 -38.80 43.24
N THR A 306 58.76 -38.43 44.48
CA THR A 306 59.57 -39.22 45.46
C THR A 306 58.80 -40.47 45.87
N PRO A 307 59.36 -41.65 45.70
CA PRO A 307 58.71 -42.86 46.16
C PRO A 307 58.85 -42.98 47.70
N GLN A 308 57.71 -43.22 48.33
CA GLN A 308 57.73 -43.91 49.63
C GLN A 308 57.76 -45.39 49.39
#